data_4c1ee4685cdcae54e946108fe5dc4145
#
_entry.id   4c1ee4685cdcae54e946108fe5dc4145
#
_cell.length_a   1.000
_cell.length_b   1.000
_cell.length_c   1.000
_cell.angle_alpha   90.00
_cell.angle_beta   90.00
_cell.angle_gamma   90.00
#
_symmetry.space_group_name_H-M   'P 1'
#
loop_
_entity.id
_entity.type
_entity.pdbx_description
1 polymer ?
#
loop_
_entity_poly.entity_id
_entity_poly.type
_entity_poly.pdbx_seq_one_letter_code
_entity_poly.pdbx_strand_id
1 'polypeptide(L)'
;LKQLEGCILVDPRSVVRAAGLTESFAAKFGCHLLAGPSGFLCYPNKPSAIPREMEELAAVGTVFWIGPCDDRKLRKELRSRDFYPETIKVRGSDHDPVQMIKRYRECGQRPIRLWIGRLGPRVFAAMTETQ
;
A
#
# COMPACT_ATOMS: atom_id res chain seq x y z
N LEU A 1 8.83 -0.05 -11.25
CA LEU A 1 8.19 0.34 -10.00
C LEU A 1 8.30 1.82 -9.66
N LYS A 2 9.32 2.49 -10.20
CA LYS A 2 9.54 3.92 -9.91
C LYS A 2 8.36 4.81 -10.31
N GLN A 3 7.56 4.39 -11.27
CA GLN A 3 6.37 5.14 -11.67
C GLN A 3 5.32 5.27 -10.55
N LEU A 4 5.41 4.45 -9.53
CA LEU A 4 4.51 4.50 -8.38
C LEU A 4 5.02 5.42 -7.25
N GLU A 5 6.26 5.93 -7.31
CA GLU A 5 6.72 6.90 -6.33
C GLU A 5 5.89 8.17 -6.41
N GLY A 6 5.46 8.65 -5.26
CA GLY A 6 4.60 9.82 -5.18
C GLY A 6 3.14 9.57 -5.49
N CYS A 7 2.78 8.36 -5.97
CA CYS A 7 1.38 8.03 -6.19
C CYS A 7 0.66 7.77 -4.87
N ILE A 8 -0.66 7.79 -4.92
CA ILE A 8 -1.48 7.47 -3.75
C ILE A 8 -2.00 6.05 -3.92
N LEU A 9 -1.58 5.17 -3.01
CA LEU A 9 -2.13 3.82 -2.94
C LEU A 9 -3.47 3.85 -2.23
N VAL A 10 -4.40 3.04 -2.71
CA VAL A 10 -5.77 2.99 -2.21
C VAL A 10 -6.14 1.52 -1.98
N ASP A 11 -6.65 1.23 -0.80
CA ASP A 11 -7.14 -0.10 -0.45
C ASP A 11 -8.58 0.01 0.01
N PRO A 12 -9.56 -0.29 -0.85
CA PRO A 12 -10.97 -0.28 -0.45
C PRO A 12 -11.22 -1.16 0.77
N ARG A 13 -12.04 -0.69 1.68
CA ARG A 13 -12.35 -1.43 2.90
C ARG A 13 -13.11 -2.72 2.58
N SER A 14 -13.12 -3.66 3.52
CA SER A 14 -13.72 -4.97 3.34
C SER A 14 -15.20 -4.90 2.92
N VAL A 15 -15.94 -3.90 3.38
CA VAL A 15 -17.33 -3.72 3.00
C VAL A 15 -17.49 -3.49 1.50
N VAL A 16 -16.58 -2.74 0.88
CA VAL A 16 -16.57 -2.51 -0.57
C VAL A 16 -16.16 -3.77 -1.32
N ARG A 17 -15.09 -4.41 -0.88
CA ARG A 17 -14.56 -5.62 -1.53
C ARG A 17 -15.53 -6.79 -1.42
N ALA A 18 -16.09 -7.02 -0.24
CA ALA A 18 -17.02 -8.13 -0.01
C ALA A 18 -18.32 -7.99 -0.83
N ALA A 19 -18.73 -6.75 -1.10
CA ALA A 19 -19.89 -6.48 -1.96
C ALA A 19 -19.57 -6.57 -3.45
N GLY A 20 -18.30 -6.83 -3.83
CA GLY A 20 -17.89 -6.91 -5.23
C GLY A 20 -17.85 -5.55 -5.92
N LEU A 21 -17.66 -4.47 -5.18
CA LEU A 21 -17.75 -3.10 -5.69
C LEU A 21 -16.39 -2.45 -5.96
N THR A 22 -15.29 -3.20 -5.93
CA THR A 22 -13.95 -2.63 -6.13
C THR A 22 -13.80 -1.93 -7.48
N GLU A 23 -14.28 -2.55 -8.56
CA GLU A 23 -14.20 -1.95 -9.89
C GLU A 23 -15.10 -0.72 -10.01
N SER A 24 -16.28 -0.75 -9.42
CA SER A 24 -17.19 0.40 -9.38
C SER A 24 -16.58 1.54 -8.57
N PHE A 25 -15.92 1.24 -7.47
CA PHE A 25 -15.19 2.21 -6.67
C PHE A 25 -14.08 2.86 -7.50
N ALA A 26 -13.29 2.06 -8.20
CA ALA A 26 -12.20 2.56 -9.04
C ALA A 26 -12.73 3.50 -10.14
N ALA A 27 -13.81 3.11 -10.79
CA ALA A 27 -14.44 3.93 -11.84
C ALA A 27 -14.96 5.25 -11.27
N LYS A 28 -15.62 5.20 -10.12
CA LYS A 28 -16.20 6.39 -9.48
C LYS A 28 -15.13 7.43 -9.13
N PHE A 29 -14.01 7.01 -8.60
CA PHE A 29 -12.97 7.92 -8.12
C PHE A 29 -11.81 8.11 -9.09
N GLY A 30 -11.85 7.46 -10.24
CA GLY A 30 -10.77 7.58 -11.24
C GLY A 30 -9.48 6.88 -10.81
N CYS A 31 -9.57 5.80 -10.03
CA CYS A 31 -8.43 5.00 -9.62
C CYS A 31 -8.06 3.97 -10.70
N HIS A 32 -6.80 3.60 -10.74
CA HIS A 32 -6.30 2.53 -11.60
C HIS A 32 -6.09 1.25 -10.79
N LEU A 33 -6.50 0.12 -11.35
CA LEU A 33 -6.24 -1.21 -10.76
C LEU A 33 -4.78 -1.58 -11.05
N LEU A 34 -4.00 -1.89 -10.03
CA LEU A 34 -2.59 -2.26 -10.21
C LEU A 34 -2.42 -3.74 -10.57
N ALA A 35 -3.29 -4.61 -10.08
CA ALA A 35 -3.21 -6.04 -10.32
C ALA A 35 -4.61 -6.68 -10.25
N GLY A 36 -5.57 -6.11 -10.97
CA GLY A 36 -6.95 -6.59 -10.96
C GLY A 36 -7.72 -6.12 -9.72
N PRO A 37 -9.00 -6.54 -9.59
CA PRO A 37 -9.90 -6.04 -8.54
C PRO A 37 -9.54 -6.49 -7.14
N SER A 38 -8.73 -7.55 -6.97
CA SER A 38 -8.29 -8.01 -5.65
C SER A 38 -7.04 -7.30 -5.14
N GLY A 39 -6.36 -6.53 -5.99
CA GLY A 39 -5.14 -5.81 -5.64
C GLY A 39 -5.40 -4.42 -5.07
N PHE A 40 -4.31 -3.66 -4.93
CA PHE A 40 -4.41 -2.25 -4.58
C PHE A 40 -4.77 -1.41 -5.81
N LEU A 41 -5.25 -0.20 -5.54
CA LEU A 41 -5.56 0.79 -6.56
C LEU A 41 -4.57 1.94 -6.45
N CYS A 42 -4.43 2.71 -7.52
CA CYS A 42 -3.64 3.94 -7.56
C CYS A 42 -4.55 5.11 -7.90
N TYR A 43 -4.51 6.15 -7.06
CA TYR A 43 -5.23 7.41 -7.34
C TYR A 43 -4.23 8.39 -7.97
N PRO A 44 -4.46 8.85 -9.19
CA PRO A 44 -3.44 9.59 -9.96
C PRO A 44 -3.36 11.09 -9.66
N ASN A 45 -4.16 11.59 -8.72
CA ASN A 45 -4.19 13.02 -8.41
C ASN A 45 -3.37 13.36 -7.16
N LYS A 46 -3.35 14.65 -6.80
CA LYS A 46 -2.64 15.14 -5.62
C LYS A 46 -3.34 14.69 -4.35
N PRO A 47 -2.59 14.53 -3.23
CA PRO A 47 -3.20 14.21 -1.94
C PRO A 47 -4.31 15.18 -1.52
N SER A 48 -4.16 16.46 -1.83
CA SER A 48 -5.15 17.48 -1.52
C SER A 48 -6.46 17.33 -2.30
N ALA A 49 -6.45 16.52 -3.38
CA ALA A 49 -7.62 16.28 -4.21
C ALA A 49 -8.37 15.01 -3.83
N ILE A 50 -7.93 14.28 -2.78
CA ILE A 50 -8.59 13.06 -2.34
C ILE A 50 -9.99 13.39 -1.83
N PRO A 51 -11.06 12.83 -2.44
CA PRO A 51 -12.41 13.06 -1.95
C PRO A 51 -12.58 12.47 -0.55
N ARG A 52 -13.32 13.18 0.31
CA ARG A 52 -13.61 12.70 1.65
C ARG A 52 -14.32 11.34 1.63
N GLU A 53 -15.23 11.16 0.70
CA GLU A 53 -15.94 9.88 0.54
C GLU A 53 -14.99 8.72 0.28
N MET A 54 -13.93 8.96 -0.51
CA MET A 54 -12.91 7.93 -0.77
C MET A 54 -12.19 7.55 0.52
N GLU A 55 -11.83 8.53 1.34
CA GLU A 55 -11.16 8.26 2.62
C GLU A 55 -12.06 7.50 3.61
N GLU A 56 -13.36 7.69 3.52
CA GLU A 56 -14.32 6.94 4.35
C GLU A 56 -14.43 5.48 3.93
N LEU A 57 -14.21 5.19 2.64
CA LEU A 57 -14.40 3.86 2.06
C LEU A 57 -13.10 3.09 1.82
N ALA A 58 -11.96 3.71 2.03
CA ALA A 58 -10.67 3.10 1.73
C ALA A 58 -9.56 3.62 2.64
N ALA A 59 -8.54 2.79 2.82
CA ALA A 59 -7.27 3.27 3.36
C ALA A 59 -6.49 3.88 2.20
N VAL A 60 -5.84 5.02 2.44
CA VAL A 60 -5.05 5.72 1.43
C VAL A 60 -3.68 6.08 1.99
N GLY A 61 -2.68 6.18 1.12
CA GLY A 61 -1.35 6.59 1.53
C GLY A 61 -0.51 7.05 0.34
N THR A 62 0.23 8.13 0.54
CA THR A 62 1.17 8.63 -0.48
C THR A 62 2.48 7.88 -0.37
N VAL A 63 2.92 7.27 -1.46
CA VAL A 63 4.14 6.47 -1.51
C VAL A 63 5.37 7.39 -1.46
N PHE A 64 6.21 7.25 -0.44
CA PHE A 64 7.47 7.96 -0.39
C PHE A 64 8.67 7.05 -0.67
N TRP A 65 8.47 5.75 -0.66
CA TRP A 65 9.46 4.76 -1.09
C TRP A 65 8.76 3.55 -1.67
N ILE A 66 9.31 2.98 -2.72
CA ILE A 66 8.84 1.73 -3.30
C ILE A 66 10.02 0.95 -3.88
N GLY A 67 9.97 -0.36 -3.76
CA GLY A 67 10.98 -1.25 -4.29
C GLY A 67 10.47 -2.68 -4.41
N PRO A 68 11.32 -3.60 -4.88
CA PRO A 68 10.96 -5.01 -4.91
C PRO A 68 10.67 -5.52 -3.49
N CYS A 69 9.74 -6.47 -3.36
CA CYS A 69 9.49 -7.13 -2.09
C CYS A 69 10.58 -8.16 -1.81
N ASP A 70 11.72 -7.70 -1.35
CA ASP A 70 12.89 -8.48 -1.03
C ASP A 70 13.29 -8.22 0.42
N ASP A 71 13.40 -9.28 1.21
CA ASP A 71 13.65 -9.16 2.65
C ASP A 71 14.90 -8.34 2.97
N ARG A 72 15.99 -8.62 2.29
CA ARG A 72 17.26 -7.93 2.54
C ARG A 72 17.19 -6.45 2.22
N LYS A 73 16.63 -6.10 1.06
CA LYS A 73 16.50 -4.70 0.64
C LYS A 73 15.53 -3.93 1.53
N LEU A 74 14.40 -4.56 1.86
CA LEU A 74 13.40 -3.94 2.71
C LEU A 74 13.96 -3.67 4.11
N ARG A 75 14.64 -4.65 4.69
CA ARG A 75 15.28 -4.51 6.00
C ARG A 75 16.31 -3.39 6.01
N LYS A 76 17.11 -3.30 4.95
CA LYS A 76 18.11 -2.24 4.79
C LYS A 76 17.46 -0.86 4.74
N GLU A 77 16.41 -0.70 3.96
CA GLU A 77 15.71 0.59 3.84
C GLU A 77 15.06 1.00 5.16
N LEU A 78 14.39 0.08 5.83
CA LEU A 78 13.77 0.34 7.12
C LEU A 78 14.82 0.80 8.14
N ARG A 79 15.92 0.07 8.26
CA ARG A 79 16.99 0.39 9.20
C ARG A 79 17.65 1.73 8.90
N SER A 80 17.93 2.02 7.63
CA SER A 80 18.59 3.27 7.25
C SER A 80 17.73 4.50 7.54
N ARG A 81 16.42 4.33 7.60
CA ARG A 81 15.47 5.41 7.85
C ARG A 81 14.93 5.41 9.28
N ASP A 82 15.34 4.45 10.11
CA ASP A 82 14.85 4.27 11.47
C ASP A 82 13.33 4.05 11.51
N PHE A 83 12.83 3.27 10.55
CA PHE A 83 11.41 2.94 10.44
C PHE A 83 11.11 1.52 10.90
N TYR A 84 9.89 1.32 11.42
CA TYR A 84 9.31 0.01 11.58
C TYR A 84 7.88 0.02 11.03
N PRO A 85 7.41 -1.09 10.45
CA PRO A 85 6.04 -1.15 9.94
C PRO A 85 5.06 -1.37 11.10
N GLU A 86 4.30 -0.33 11.45
CA GLU A 86 3.25 -0.41 12.46
C GLU A 86 2.06 -1.21 11.93
N THR A 87 1.72 -0.99 10.66
CA THR A 87 0.71 -1.77 9.95
C THR A 87 1.27 -2.25 8.62
N ILE A 88 0.85 -3.43 8.21
CA ILE A 88 1.23 -4.00 6.91
C ILE A 88 -0.04 -4.43 6.19
N LYS A 89 -0.22 -3.95 4.97
CA LYS A 89 -1.31 -4.36 4.08
C LYS A 89 -0.75 -5.24 2.99
N VAL A 90 -1.38 -6.39 2.74
CA VAL A 90 -0.94 -7.34 1.72
C VAL A 90 -2.07 -7.65 0.77
N ARG A 91 -1.84 -7.49 -0.54
CA ARG A 91 -2.77 -7.88 -1.59
C ARG A 91 -1.99 -8.53 -2.74
N GLY A 92 -2.49 -9.66 -3.23
CA GLY A 92 -1.89 -10.32 -4.39
C GLY A 92 -0.58 -11.05 -4.13
N SER A 93 -0.31 -11.43 -2.90
CA SER A 93 0.90 -12.14 -2.50
C SER A 93 0.57 -13.05 -1.32
N ASP A 94 1.41 -14.06 -1.10
CA ASP A 94 1.25 -15.03 0.00
C ASP A 94 1.91 -14.56 1.30
N HIS A 95 2.43 -13.34 1.33
CA HIS A 95 3.07 -12.81 2.53
C HIS A 95 2.07 -12.69 3.67
N ASP A 96 2.47 -13.14 4.86
CA ASP A 96 1.67 -13.04 6.07
C ASP A 96 2.00 -11.74 6.79
N PRO A 97 1.05 -10.78 6.88
CA PRO A 97 1.34 -9.50 7.51
C PRO A 97 1.73 -9.61 8.99
N VAL A 98 1.18 -10.58 9.72
CA VAL A 98 1.52 -10.78 11.13
C VAL A 98 2.99 -11.20 11.28
N GLN A 99 3.46 -12.10 10.43
CA GLN A 99 4.85 -12.54 10.43
C GLN A 99 5.80 -11.43 10.01
N MET A 100 5.40 -10.62 9.03
CA MET A 100 6.21 -9.50 8.58
C MET A 100 6.34 -8.42 9.67
N ILE A 101 5.27 -8.13 10.39
CA ILE A 101 5.32 -7.18 11.51
C ILE A 101 6.35 -7.65 12.54
N LYS A 102 6.33 -8.92 12.92
CA LYS A 102 7.30 -9.49 13.86
C LYS A 102 8.71 -9.40 13.34
N ARG A 103 8.91 -9.67 12.05
CA ARG A 103 10.23 -9.68 11.42
C ARG A 103 10.88 -8.30 11.38
N TYR A 104 10.11 -7.26 11.18
CA TYR A 104 10.63 -5.90 10.94
C TYR A 104 10.44 -4.93 12.10
N ARG A 105 9.79 -5.35 13.19
CA ARG A 105 9.45 -4.42 14.28
C ARG A 105 10.66 -3.74 14.93
N GLU A 106 11.81 -4.38 14.89
CA GLU A 106 13.02 -3.86 15.52
C GLU A 106 13.96 -3.12 14.56
N CYS A 107 13.54 -2.92 13.32
CA CYS A 107 14.35 -2.20 12.34
C CYS A 107 14.50 -0.71 12.67
N GLY A 108 13.54 -0.13 13.37
CA GLY A 108 13.57 1.28 13.74
C GLY A 108 12.55 1.63 14.79
N GLN A 109 12.43 2.92 15.09
CA GLN A 109 11.55 3.44 16.13
C GLN A 109 10.41 4.30 15.60
N ARG A 110 10.47 4.72 14.32
CA ARG A 110 9.45 5.58 13.73
C ARG A 110 8.45 4.75 12.93
N PRO A 111 7.14 4.86 13.24
CA PRO A 111 6.14 4.02 12.58
C PRO A 111 5.86 4.45 11.15
N ILE A 112 5.70 3.46 10.28
CA ILE A 112 5.19 3.67 8.91
C ILE A 112 4.15 2.59 8.60
N ARG A 113 3.44 2.79 7.51
CA ARG A 113 2.59 1.74 6.94
C ARG A 113 3.30 1.13 5.75
N LEU A 114 3.36 -0.20 5.73
CA LEU A 114 3.96 -0.95 4.64
C LEU A 114 2.86 -1.58 3.79
N TRP A 115 3.02 -1.48 2.48
CA TRP A 115 2.10 -2.06 1.50
C TRP A 115 2.84 -3.08 0.68
N ILE A 116 2.35 -4.32 0.66
CA ILE A 116 2.88 -5.38 -0.17
C ILE A 116 1.82 -5.66 -1.23
N GLY A 117 2.13 -5.38 -2.48
CA GLY A 117 1.17 -5.50 -3.58
C GLY A 117 1.83 -5.96 -4.85
N ARG A 118 1.06 -5.95 -5.93
CA ARG A 118 1.53 -6.31 -7.26
C ARG A 118 1.32 -5.19 -8.24
N LEU A 119 2.29 -5.03 -9.13
CA LEU A 119 2.13 -4.28 -10.37
C LEU A 119 2.41 -5.26 -11.51
N GLY A 120 1.33 -5.77 -12.13
CA GLY A 120 1.45 -6.89 -13.07
C GLY A 120 2.05 -8.11 -12.36
N PRO A 121 3.12 -8.73 -12.90
CA PRO A 121 3.75 -9.90 -12.29
C PRO A 121 4.68 -9.56 -11.13
N ARG A 122 4.98 -8.28 -10.90
CA ARG A 122 5.96 -7.86 -9.89
C ARG A 122 5.31 -7.64 -8.53
N VAL A 123 5.88 -8.25 -7.50
CA VAL A 123 5.50 -7.98 -6.11
C VAL A 123 6.38 -6.85 -5.60
N PHE A 124 5.73 -5.80 -5.09
CA PHE A 124 6.44 -4.62 -4.57
C PHE A 124 6.22 -4.44 -3.07
N ALA A 125 7.11 -3.70 -2.45
CA ALA A 125 6.94 -3.15 -1.11
C ALA A 125 6.95 -1.63 -1.20
N ALA A 126 5.98 -0.98 -0.60
CA ALA A 126 5.89 0.48 -0.59
C ALA A 126 5.68 0.99 0.83
N MET A 127 6.23 2.16 1.11
CA MET A 127 6.10 2.82 2.41
C MET A 127 5.30 4.09 2.28
N THR A 128 4.35 4.26 3.19
CA THR A 128 3.58 5.48 3.36
C THR A 128 3.57 5.87 4.83
N GLU A 129 3.25 7.13 5.13
CA GLU A 129 3.07 7.53 6.51
C GLU A 129 1.87 6.82 7.13
N THR A 130 1.91 6.62 8.42
CA THR A 130 0.73 6.17 9.19
C THR A 130 -0.26 7.30 9.28
N GLN A 131 -1.51 6.94 9.31
CA GLN A 131 -2.57 7.93 9.44
C GLN A 131 -3.07 7.97 10.87
#